data_4d1603f449c6bd9ad81a5d7b20ed365e
#
_entry.id   4d1603f449c6bd9ad81a5d7b20ed365e
#
_cell.length_a   1.000
_cell.length_b   1.000
_cell.length_c   1.000
_cell.angle_alpha   90.00
_cell.angle_beta   90.00
_cell.angle_gamma   90.00
#
_symmetry.space_group_name_H-M   'P 1'
#
loop_
_entity.id
_entity.type
_entity.pdbx_description
1 polymer ?
#
loop_
_entity_poly.entity_id
_entity_poly.type
_entity_poly.pdbx_seq_one_letter_code
_entity_poly.pdbx_strand_id
1 'polypeptide(L)'
;MRAFPVHGKQCGASFVEFAVSIALMGIFVGVLLERALYYQEYAEKIAMESTAENIRTGLRYKVADLILASQMSEIPRLADENPMVWLGERPPNYLGELESAPADEAKGKWHFDKRNRELVYTVNNRRHFSPSLYRDFSVRYRVMRISAGAVTDSSPKSAGTWVSLVLVAEYGWFQ
;
A
#
# COMPACT_ATOMS: atom_id res chain seq x y z
N MET A 1 7.43 -63.34 45.49
CA MET A 1 7.06 -61.98 45.07
C MET A 1 6.31 -62.06 43.74
N ARG A 2 4.98 -61.87 43.76
CA ARG A 2 4.16 -61.87 42.53
C ARG A 2 3.88 -60.43 42.19
N ALA A 3 4.37 -59.98 41.01
CA ALA A 3 4.08 -58.66 40.42
C ALA A 3 2.65 -58.71 39.83
N PHE A 4 1.80 -57.78 40.24
CA PHE A 4 0.48 -57.56 39.65
C PHE A 4 0.61 -56.70 38.41
N PRO A 5 0.05 -57.09 37.26
CA PRO A 5 0.04 -56.20 36.08
C PRO A 5 -1.01 -55.12 36.31
N VAL A 6 -0.58 -53.87 36.30
CA VAL A 6 -1.48 -52.71 36.27
C VAL A 6 -2.04 -52.59 34.85
N HIS A 7 -3.28 -53.05 34.64
CA HIS A 7 -4.02 -52.80 33.41
C HIS A 7 -4.50 -51.37 33.40
N GLY A 8 -3.76 -50.48 32.76
CA GLY A 8 -4.25 -49.16 32.41
C GLY A 8 -5.44 -49.31 31.46
N LYS A 9 -6.63 -48.88 31.85
CA LYS A 9 -7.79 -48.77 30.97
C LYS A 9 -7.47 -47.71 29.91
N GLN A 10 -7.20 -48.14 28.69
CA GLN A 10 -7.23 -47.23 27.52
C GLN A 10 -8.69 -46.86 27.28
N CYS A 11 -9.11 -45.67 27.73
CA CYS A 11 -10.37 -45.08 27.34
C CYS A 11 -10.22 -44.62 25.88
N GLY A 12 -10.73 -45.38 24.92
CA GLY A 12 -10.90 -44.95 23.55
C GLY A 12 -11.86 -43.75 23.53
N ALA A 13 -11.51 -42.70 22.78
CA ALA A 13 -12.37 -41.54 22.60
C ALA A 13 -13.73 -41.99 22.02
N SER A 14 -14.81 -41.54 22.66
CA SER A 14 -16.17 -41.79 22.16
C SER A 14 -16.36 -41.13 20.79
N PHE A 15 -17.14 -41.72 19.87
CA PHE A 15 -17.49 -41.11 18.58
C PHE A 15 -18.03 -39.69 18.74
N VAL A 16 -18.78 -39.42 19.80
CA VAL A 16 -19.30 -38.10 20.12
C VAL A 16 -18.17 -37.13 20.50
N GLU A 17 -17.18 -37.55 21.24
CA GLU A 17 -16.02 -36.77 21.65
C GLU A 17 -15.16 -36.40 20.44
N PHE A 18 -15.00 -37.33 19.49
CA PHE A 18 -14.33 -37.08 18.22
C PHE A 18 -15.13 -36.09 17.37
N ALA A 19 -16.45 -36.25 17.23
CA ALA A 19 -17.29 -35.34 16.46
C ALA A 19 -17.28 -33.92 17.03
N VAL A 20 -17.33 -33.76 18.36
CA VAL A 20 -17.24 -32.47 19.05
C VAL A 20 -15.87 -31.83 18.81
N SER A 21 -14.79 -32.61 18.88
CA SER A 21 -13.43 -32.09 18.62
C SER A 21 -13.27 -31.57 17.20
N ILE A 22 -13.81 -32.27 16.20
CA ILE A 22 -13.80 -31.80 14.79
C ILE A 22 -14.62 -30.52 14.64
N ALA A 23 -15.79 -30.45 15.24
CA ALA A 23 -16.64 -29.26 15.19
C ALA A 23 -15.95 -28.04 15.80
N LEU A 24 -15.33 -28.19 16.96
CA LEU A 24 -14.57 -27.12 17.62
C LEU A 24 -13.36 -26.68 16.77
N MET A 25 -12.64 -27.65 16.18
CA MET A 25 -11.51 -27.36 15.29
C MET A 25 -11.98 -26.61 14.06
N GLY A 26 -13.11 -26.97 13.45
CA GLY A 26 -13.69 -26.28 12.32
C GLY A 26 -14.04 -24.82 12.63
N ILE A 27 -14.65 -24.56 13.78
CA ILE A 27 -14.96 -23.20 14.25
C ILE A 27 -13.66 -22.40 14.44
N PHE A 28 -12.65 -23.00 15.09
CA PHE A 28 -11.38 -22.35 15.34
C PHE A 28 -10.65 -21.98 14.03
N VAL A 29 -10.60 -22.90 13.08
CA VAL A 29 -10.02 -22.65 11.74
C VAL A 29 -10.78 -21.55 11.00
N GLY A 30 -12.11 -21.53 11.08
CA GLY A 30 -12.95 -20.48 10.49
C GLY A 30 -12.59 -19.10 11.03
N VAL A 31 -12.46 -18.95 12.35
CA VAL A 31 -12.06 -17.69 12.99
C VAL A 31 -10.64 -17.28 12.61
N LEU A 32 -9.71 -18.23 12.56
CA LEU A 32 -8.33 -17.94 12.15
C LEU A 32 -8.26 -17.47 10.70
N LEU A 33 -9.01 -18.08 9.79
CA LEU A 33 -9.04 -17.71 8.38
C LEU A 33 -9.59 -16.29 8.21
N GLU A 34 -10.66 -15.95 8.91
CA GLU A 34 -11.22 -14.58 8.88
C GLU A 34 -10.18 -13.55 9.34
N ARG A 35 -9.47 -13.84 10.43
CA ARG A 35 -8.39 -12.97 10.92
C ARG A 35 -7.23 -12.87 9.94
N ALA A 36 -6.83 -13.97 9.32
CA ALA A 36 -5.78 -13.98 8.31
C ALA A 36 -6.11 -13.09 7.11
N LEU A 37 -7.34 -13.14 6.60
CA LEU A 37 -7.80 -12.28 5.51
C LEU A 37 -7.80 -10.80 5.90
N TYR A 38 -8.21 -10.47 7.12
CA TYR A 38 -8.13 -9.11 7.64
C TYR A 38 -6.69 -8.58 7.67
N TYR A 39 -5.76 -9.39 8.21
CA TYR A 39 -4.35 -9.00 8.27
C TYR A 39 -3.69 -8.90 6.90
N GLN A 40 -4.08 -9.72 5.92
CA GLN A 40 -3.60 -9.61 4.55
C GLN A 40 -3.99 -8.27 3.93
N GLU A 41 -5.23 -7.83 4.10
CA GLU A 41 -5.69 -6.54 3.59
C GLU A 41 -5.00 -5.37 4.31
N TYR A 42 -4.81 -5.48 5.63
CA TYR A 42 -4.08 -4.48 6.41
C TYR A 42 -2.61 -4.36 5.99
N ALA A 43 -1.95 -5.50 5.76
CA ALA A 43 -0.57 -5.55 5.26
C ALA A 43 -0.45 -4.93 3.86
N GLU A 44 -1.44 -5.15 3.00
CA GLU A 44 -1.51 -4.52 1.67
C GLU A 44 -1.55 -3.00 1.79
N LYS A 45 -2.41 -2.45 2.66
CA LYS A 45 -2.47 -1.02 2.94
C LYS A 45 -1.12 -0.46 3.39
N ILE A 46 -0.50 -1.08 4.39
CA ILE A 46 0.81 -0.64 4.92
C ILE A 46 1.89 -0.68 3.84
N ALA A 47 1.94 -1.73 3.03
CA ALA A 47 2.92 -1.85 1.95
C ALA A 47 2.73 -0.75 0.88
N MET A 48 1.49 -0.44 0.52
CA MET A 48 1.15 0.63 -0.40
C MET A 48 1.57 2.00 0.16
N GLU A 49 1.20 2.31 1.41
CA GLU A 49 1.54 3.58 2.07
C GLU A 49 3.07 3.72 2.26
N SER A 50 3.76 2.64 2.64
CA SER A 50 5.23 2.63 2.75
C SER A 50 5.90 2.91 1.40
N THR A 51 5.39 2.34 0.31
CA THR A 51 5.90 2.64 -1.03
C THR A 51 5.71 4.11 -1.39
N ALA A 52 4.55 4.69 -1.08
CA ALA A 52 4.30 6.12 -1.31
C ALA A 52 5.25 7.02 -0.49
N GLU A 53 5.55 6.65 0.77
CA GLU A 53 6.54 7.37 1.58
C GLU A 53 7.97 7.23 1.05
N ASN A 54 8.34 6.06 0.56
CA ASN A 54 9.65 5.87 -0.09
C ASN A 54 9.79 6.78 -1.33
N ILE A 55 8.72 6.92 -2.12
CA ILE A 55 8.68 7.82 -3.28
C ILE A 55 8.81 9.29 -2.83
N ARG A 56 8.11 9.71 -1.77
CA ARG A 56 8.27 11.07 -1.21
C ARG A 56 9.70 11.34 -0.78
N THR A 57 10.33 10.35 -0.18
CA THR A 57 11.73 10.42 0.24
C THR A 57 12.66 10.51 -0.96
N GLY A 58 12.45 9.69 -2.00
CA GLY A 58 13.19 9.76 -3.26
C GLY A 58 13.05 11.14 -3.96
N LEU A 59 11.83 11.70 -3.96
CA LEU A 59 11.59 13.04 -4.47
C LEU A 59 12.40 14.11 -3.71
N ARG A 60 12.43 14.02 -2.36
CA ARG A 60 13.21 14.95 -1.52
C ARG A 60 14.71 14.87 -1.83
N TYR A 61 15.26 13.66 -2.01
CA TYR A 61 16.65 13.48 -2.40
C TYR A 61 16.90 14.07 -3.79
N LYS A 62 16.03 13.83 -4.76
CA LYS A 62 16.16 14.37 -6.11
C LYS A 62 16.14 15.91 -6.12
N VAL A 63 15.24 16.52 -5.33
CA VAL A 63 15.21 17.98 -5.15
C VAL A 63 16.50 18.48 -4.50
N ALA A 64 17.03 17.82 -3.47
CA ALA A 64 18.26 18.20 -2.81
C ALA A 64 19.46 18.12 -3.78
N ASP A 65 19.55 17.10 -4.62
CA ASP A 65 20.58 16.96 -5.65
C ASP A 65 20.54 18.12 -6.66
N LEU A 66 19.35 18.51 -7.11
CA LEU A 66 19.19 19.64 -8.02
C LEU A 66 19.60 20.98 -7.39
N ILE A 67 19.30 21.16 -6.10
CA ILE A 67 19.75 22.35 -5.35
C ILE A 67 21.25 22.39 -5.23
N LEU A 68 21.90 21.28 -4.86
CA LEU A 68 23.36 21.18 -4.75
C LEU A 68 24.05 21.40 -6.10
N ALA A 69 23.44 20.94 -7.19
CA ALA A 69 23.91 21.15 -8.54
C ALA A 69 23.60 22.58 -9.09
N SER A 70 22.98 23.45 -8.30
CA SER A 70 22.51 24.79 -8.72
C SER A 70 21.51 24.76 -9.89
N GLN A 71 20.75 23.66 -10.04
CA GLN A 71 19.78 23.41 -11.11
C GLN A 71 18.34 23.58 -10.62
N MET A 72 18.06 24.59 -9.82
CA MET A 72 16.71 24.80 -9.24
C MET A 72 15.61 25.01 -10.29
N SER A 73 15.98 25.48 -11.51
CA SER A 73 15.04 25.61 -12.64
C SER A 73 14.47 24.30 -13.14
N GLU A 74 15.12 23.16 -12.84
CA GLU A 74 14.67 21.82 -13.22
C GLU A 74 13.65 21.24 -12.24
N ILE A 75 13.58 21.75 -10.99
CA ILE A 75 12.66 21.22 -9.96
C ILE A 75 11.20 21.13 -10.44
N PRO A 76 10.63 22.15 -11.15
CA PRO A 76 9.26 22.06 -11.62
C PRO A 76 9.00 20.93 -12.62
N ARG A 77 10.03 20.47 -13.34
CA ARG A 77 9.91 19.37 -14.32
C ARG A 77 9.67 18.01 -13.68
N LEU A 78 10.08 17.84 -12.41
CA LEU A 78 9.81 16.62 -11.67
C LEU A 78 8.31 16.29 -11.55
N ALA A 79 7.44 17.30 -11.69
CA ALA A 79 5.99 17.08 -11.71
C ALA A 79 5.51 16.33 -12.98
N ASP A 80 6.32 16.29 -14.00
CA ASP A 80 6.01 15.64 -15.27
C ASP A 80 6.68 14.27 -15.42
N GLU A 81 7.58 13.92 -14.48
CA GLU A 81 8.32 12.67 -14.47
C GLU A 81 7.56 11.54 -13.73
N ASN A 82 7.93 10.32 -14.07
CA ASN A 82 7.44 9.14 -13.35
C ASN A 82 8.13 9.01 -11.99
N PRO A 83 7.39 9.12 -10.86
CA PRO A 83 8.01 9.11 -9.54
C PRO A 83 8.74 7.80 -9.19
N MET A 84 8.41 6.69 -9.83
CA MET A 84 9.05 5.40 -9.59
C MET A 84 10.53 5.36 -10.01
N VAL A 85 10.99 6.30 -10.84
CA VAL A 85 12.40 6.37 -11.26
C VAL A 85 13.33 6.94 -10.17
N TRP A 86 12.76 7.59 -9.15
CA TRP A 86 13.54 8.14 -8.04
C TRP A 86 13.79 7.13 -6.91
N LEU A 87 13.19 5.94 -6.99
CA LEU A 87 13.48 4.85 -6.08
C LEU A 87 14.78 4.15 -6.48
N GLY A 88 15.65 3.86 -5.52
CA GLY A 88 16.86 3.08 -5.75
C GLY A 88 16.55 1.68 -6.27
N GLU A 89 15.47 1.08 -5.78
CA GLU A 89 14.95 -0.20 -6.25
C GLU A 89 13.45 -0.08 -6.50
N ARG A 90 13.00 -0.52 -7.67
CA ARG A 90 11.58 -0.50 -8.02
C ARG A 90 10.87 -1.63 -7.30
N PRO A 91 9.65 -1.39 -6.75
CA PRO A 91 8.88 -2.44 -6.12
C PRO A 91 8.59 -3.58 -7.12
N PRO A 92 8.62 -4.84 -6.68
CA PRO A 92 8.40 -6.01 -7.58
C PRO A 92 7.00 -6.03 -8.19
N ASN A 93 6.05 -5.31 -7.58
CA ASN A 93 4.68 -5.16 -8.06
C ASN A 93 4.46 -3.91 -8.92
N TYR A 94 5.52 -3.35 -9.50
CA TYR A 94 5.40 -2.24 -10.44
C TYR A 94 5.31 -2.73 -11.89
N LEU A 95 4.22 -2.40 -12.58
CA LEU A 95 3.95 -2.81 -13.97
C LEU A 95 4.63 -1.95 -15.04
N GLY A 96 5.16 -0.80 -14.63
CA GLY A 96 5.73 0.17 -15.58
C GLY A 96 4.79 1.31 -15.93
N GLU A 97 5.07 1.96 -17.06
CA GLU A 97 4.31 3.08 -17.57
C GLU A 97 3.26 2.58 -18.56
N LEU A 98 2.01 2.88 -18.28
CA LEU A 98 0.86 2.45 -19.07
C LEU A 98 -0.02 3.67 -19.43
N GLU A 99 -0.73 3.59 -20.55
CA GLU A 99 -1.78 4.56 -20.87
C GLU A 99 -3.12 4.17 -20.23
N SER A 100 -3.32 2.87 -20.02
CA SER A 100 -4.45 2.28 -19.31
C SER A 100 -4.05 0.89 -18.83
N ALA A 101 -4.27 0.61 -17.56
CA ALA A 101 -3.98 -0.71 -17.02
C ALA A 101 -5.21 -1.62 -17.15
N PRO A 102 -5.07 -2.87 -17.63
CA PRO A 102 -6.12 -3.86 -17.56
C PRO A 102 -6.51 -4.10 -16.10
N ALA A 103 -7.81 -3.94 -15.77
CA ALA A 103 -8.29 -3.93 -14.39
C ALA A 103 -7.92 -5.20 -13.59
N ASP A 104 -7.86 -6.36 -14.24
CA ASP A 104 -7.56 -7.63 -13.57
C ASP A 104 -6.06 -7.86 -13.36
N GLU A 105 -5.21 -7.44 -14.28
CA GLU A 105 -3.77 -7.59 -14.16
C GLU A 105 -3.13 -6.59 -13.20
N ALA A 106 -3.81 -5.48 -12.93
CA ALA A 106 -3.34 -4.39 -12.09
C ALA A 106 -3.57 -4.62 -10.58
N LYS A 107 -4.37 -5.61 -10.17
CA LYS A 107 -4.68 -5.87 -8.75
C LYS A 107 -3.43 -6.08 -7.91
N GLY A 108 -3.31 -5.34 -6.80
CA GLY A 108 -2.14 -5.35 -5.91
C GLY A 108 -0.88 -4.74 -6.54
N LYS A 109 -1.00 -4.00 -7.63
CA LYS A 109 0.15 -3.50 -8.38
C LYS A 109 0.10 -2.00 -8.62
N TRP A 110 1.30 -1.45 -8.78
CA TRP A 110 1.53 -0.08 -9.17
C TRP A 110 1.69 0.06 -10.67
N HIS A 111 1.21 1.15 -11.25
CA HIS A 111 1.57 1.59 -12.60
C HIS A 111 1.58 3.11 -12.67
N PHE A 112 2.32 3.65 -13.62
CA PHE A 112 2.30 5.07 -13.93
C PHE A 112 1.39 5.33 -15.13
N ASP A 113 0.31 6.07 -14.91
CA ASP A 113 -0.62 6.52 -15.94
C ASP A 113 0.00 7.72 -16.68
N LYS A 114 0.47 7.49 -17.91
CA LYS A 114 1.09 8.53 -18.73
C LYS A 114 0.14 9.66 -19.13
N ARG A 115 -1.14 9.34 -19.32
CA ARG A 115 -2.15 10.30 -19.75
C ARG A 115 -2.43 11.33 -18.66
N ASN A 116 -2.61 10.86 -17.44
CA ASN A 116 -2.96 11.70 -16.29
C ASN A 116 -1.73 12.12 -15.48
N ARG A 117 -0.56 11.55 -15.75
CA ARG A 117 0.68 11.71 -14.97
C ARG A 117 0.45 11.37 -13.48
N GLU A 118 -0.22 10.26 -13.27
CA GLU A 118 -0.57 9.75 -11.96
C GLU A 118 0.11 8.41 -11.70
N LEU A 119 0.57 8.24 -10.48
CA LEU A 119 0.96 6.94 -9.99
C LEU A 119 -0.26 6.28 -9.37
N VAL A 120 -0.65 5.15 -9.90
CA VAL A 120 -1.88 4.45 -9.56
C VAL A 120 -1.55 3.12 -8.90
N TYR A 121 -2.13 2.87 -7.74
CA TYR A 121 -2.15 1.57 -7.08
C TYR A 121 -3.55 0.99 -7.16
N THR A 122 -3.69 -0.20 -7.73
CA THR A 122 -4.99 -0.90 -7.80
C THR A 122 -5.11 -1.87 -6.63
N VAL A 123 -6.09 -1.64 -5.77
CA VAL A 123 -6.32 -2.43 -4.55
C VAL A 123 -6.73 -3.87 -4.91
N ASN A 124 -6.07 -4.84 -4.31
CA ASN A 124 -6.38 -6.25 -4.48
C ASN A 124 -7.52 -6.69 -3.53
N ASN A 125 -7.36 -6.43 -2.24
CA ASN A 125 -8.34 -6.78 -1.21
C ASN A 125 -9.25 -5.57 -0.94
N ARG A 126 -10.54 -5.70 -1.27
CA ARG A 126 -11.48 -4.56 -1.32
C ARG A 126 -12.52 -4.58 -0.21
N ARG A 127 -12.41 -5.50 0.75
CA ARG A 127 -13.45 -5.75 1.75
C ARG A 127 -13.71 -4.55 2.65
N HIS A 128 -12.65 -3.84 3.04
CA HIS A 128 -12.71 -2.65 3.89
C HIS A 128 -12.27 -1.37 3.17
N PHE A 129 -12.18 -1.42 1.83
CA PHE A 129 -11.77 -0.27 1.02
C PHE A 129 -13.00 0.45 0.46
N SER A 130 -13.08 1.76 0.69
CA SER A 130 -14.11 2.64 0.17
C SER A 130 -13.48 3.66 -0.79
N PRO A 131 -13.73 3.57 -2.11
CA PRO A 131 -13.26 4.57 -3.06
C PRO A 131 -14.01 5.89 -2.88
N SER A 132 -13.31 7.04 -3.00
CA SER A 132 -13.94 8.34 -2.78
C SER A 132 -14.53 8.96 -4.05
N LEU A 133 -13.71 9.32 -5.02
CA LEU A 133 -14.10 10.08 -6.23
C LEU A 133 -14.15 9.22 -7.49
N TYR A 134 -13.19 8.34 -7.64
CA TYR A 134 -13.13 7.42 -8.76
C TYR A 134 -13.83 6.13 -8.32
N ARG A 135 -14.87 5.71 -9.04
CA ARG A 135 -15.57 4.45 -8.74
C ARG A 135 -14.70 3.19 -8.96
N ASP A 136 -13.43 3.38 -9.28
CA ASP A 136 -12.42 2.33 -9.36
C ASP A 136 -11.77 2.10 -7.98
N PHE A 137 -11.38 0.88 -7.70
CA PHE A 137 -10.71 0.51 -6.47
C PHE A 137 -9.21 0.81 -6.58
N SER A 138 -8.86 2.08 -6.79
CA SER A 138 -7.48 2.53 -6.91
C SER A 138 -7.17 3.71 -5.99
N VAL A 139 -5.91 3.78 -5.57
CA VAL A 139 -5.32 4.93 -4.88
C VAL A 139 -4.39 5.63 -5.85
N ARG A 140 -4.54 6.95 -5.99
CA ARG A 140 -3.85 7.74 -6.99
C ARG A 140 -3.02 8.83 -6.34
N TYR A 141 -1.76 8.93 -6.76
CA TYR A 141 -0.83 9.96 -6.34
C TYR A 141 -0.36 10.75 -7.56
N ARG A 142 -0.12 12.04 -7.36
CA ARG A 142 0.44 12.92 -8.39
C ARG A 142 1.52 13.81 -7.79
N VAL A 143 2.57 14.08 -8.54
CA VAL A 143 3.54 15.11 -8.16
C VAL A 143 2.98 16.45 -8.58
N MET A 144 2.73 17.32 -7.61
CA MET A 144 2.19 18.66 -7.85
C MET A 144 3.25 19.73 -7.56
N ARG A 145 3.18 20.80 -8.36
CA ARG A 145 3.97 22.01 -8.15
C ARG A 145 3.29 22.85 -7.06
N ILE A 146 4.02 23.19 -6.03
CA ILE A 146 3.55 24.06 -4.94
C ILE A 146 4.29 25.40 -5.08
N SER A 147 3.55 26.45 -5.39
CA SER A 147 4.10 27.79 -5.38
C SER A 147 4.15 28.31 -3.96
N ALA A 148 5.27 28.83 -3.49
CA ALA A 148 5.44 29.41 -2.15
C ALA A 148 4.74 30.78 -2.00
N GLY A 149 3.51 30.89 -2.52
CA GLY A 149 2.71 32.13 -2.52
C GLY A 149 1.52 32.14 -1.55
N ALA A 150 1.34 31.08 -0.71
CA ALA A 150 0.19 30.97 0.19
C ALA A 150 0.54 31.06 1.68
N VAL A 151 1.74 31.52 2.04
CA VAL A 151 2.07 31.87 3.41
C VAL A 151 2.10 33.40 3.49
N THR A 152 1.06 33.96 4.07
CA THR A 152 0.97 35.38 4.47
C THR A 152 2.04 35.65 5.53
N ASP A 153 3.26 35.94 5.07
CA ASP A 153 4.14 36.84 5.83
C ASP A 153 5.13 37.53 4.89
N SER A 154 5.29 38.80 5.12
CA SER A 154 5.93 39.83 4.30
C SER A 154 7.44 39.64 4.20
N SER A 155 7.91 38.79 3.30
CA SER A 155 9.29 38.86 2.82
C SER A 155 9.38 38.36 1.35
N PRO A 156 9.64 39.24 0.37
CA PRO A 156 9.70 38.88 -1.06
C PRO A 156 11.12 38.43 -1.43
N LYS A 157 11.55 37.27 -1.00
CA LYS A 157 12.81 36.68 -1.52
C LYS A 157 12.70 35.17 -1.60
N SER A 158 12.55 34.70 -2.84
CA SER A 158 12.50 33.34 -3.39
C SER A 158 11.11 32.72 -3.47
N ALA A 159 10.34 33.15 -4.47
CA ALA A 159 9.22 32.36 -5.00
C ALA A 159 9.79 31.11 -5.68
N GLY A 160 10.30 30.16 -4.89
CA GLY A 160 10.74 28.87 -5.36
C GLY A 160 9.52 27.99 -5.61
N THR A 161 9.37 27.46 -6.81
CA THR A 161 8.38 26.43 -7.08
C THR A 161 8.89 25.11 -6.50
N TRP A 162 8.18 24.58 -5.53
CA TRP A 162 8.46 23.28 -4.90
C TRP A 162 7.58 22.20 -5.51
N VAL A 163 7.96 20.95 -5.34
CA VAL A 163 7.17 19.80 -5.77
C VAL A 163 6.87 18.88 -4.60
N SER A 164 5.70 18.29 -4.60
CA SER A 164 5.28 17.31 -3.57
C SER A 164 4.43 16.22 -4.18
N LEU A 165 4.61 14.99 -3.68
CA LEU A 165 3.73 13.88 -4.01
C LEU A 165 2.47 13.99 -3.15
N VAL A 166 1.34 14.24 -3.79
CA VAL A 166 0.04 14.40 -3.13
C VAL A 166 -0.91 13.29 -3.54
N LEU A 167 -1.82 12.95 -2.64
CA LEU A 167 -2.95 12.08 -2.92
C LEU A 167 -3.96 12.85 -3.79
N VAL A 168 -4.39 12.26 -4.91
CA VAL A 168 -5.32 12.92 -5.85
C VAL A 168 -6.74 12.96 -5.30
N ALA A 169 -7.14 11.89 -4.58
CA ALA A 169 -8.45 11.78 -3.96
C ALA A 169 -8.34 11.01 -2.64
N GLU A 170 -9.02 11.48 -1.61
CA GLU A 170 -9.10 10.76 -0.34
C GLU A 170 -9.77 9.40 -0.53
N TYR A 171 -9.36 8.42 0.23
CA TYR A 171 -9.94 7.07 0.26
C TYR A 171 -10.16 6.63 1.71
N GLY A 172 -11.16 5.78 1.92
CA GLY A 172 -11.38 5.11 3.19
C GLY A 172 -10.82 3.68 3.14
N TRP A 173 -9.96 3.35 4.10
CA TRP A 173 -9.50 1.98 4.28
C TRP A 173 -9.40 1.68 5.77
N PHE A 174 -10.24 0.75 6.27
CA PHE A 174 -10.41 0.46 7.69
C PHE A 174 -10.90 1.68 8.51
N GLN A 175 -11.98 2.31 8.06
CA GLN A 175 -12.73 3.30 8.83
C GLN A 175 -13.81 2.60 9.67
#